data_fe40e858bf85ec2c9d0a3ae5cbbe6e24
#
_entry.id   fe40e858bf85ec2c9d0a3ae5cbbe6e24
#
_cell.length_a   1.000
_cell.length_b   1.000
_cell.length_c   1.000
_cell.angle_alpha   90.00
_cell.angle_beta   90.00
_cell.angle_gamma   90.00
#
_symmetry.space_group_name_H-M   'P 1'
#
loop_
_entity.id
_entity.type
_entity.pdbx_description
1 polymer ?
#
loop_
_entity_poly.entity_id
_entity_poly.type
_entity_poly.pdbx_seq_one_letter_code
_entity_poly.pdbx_strand_id
1 'polypeptide(L)'
;MQISVLGIDLGKNSCSVVGLNGSGKVVVRRRMRRETVITYCAKLPRCIVAMEACCGAHHMGRELATQGHVVRLMSPEYVGPYVSTEERRPGC
;
A
#
# COMPACT_ATOMS: atom_id res chain seq x y z
N MET A 1 7.33 14.54 -8.60
CA MET A 1 6.21 14.17 -7.74
C MET A 1 6.75 13.44 -6.55
N GLN A 2 6.36 13.88 -5.37
CA GLN A 2 6.95 13.33 -4.17
C GLN A 2 5.89 12.60 -3.37
N ILE A 3 6.10 11.34 -3.13
CA ILE A 3 5.16 10.53 -2.36
C ILE A 3 5.76 10.31 -0.99
N SER A 4 5.03 10.74 0.04
CA SER A 4 5.47 10.53 1.42
C SER A 4 4.88 9.25 1.99
N VAL A 5 3.63 8.96 1.65
CA VAL A 5 2.96 7.77 2.12
C VAL A 5 2.28 7.09 0.95
N LEU A 6 2.47 5.79 0.85
CA LEU A 6 1.84 5.01 -0.19
C LEU A 6 0.92 4.00 0.46
N GLY A 7 -0.36 4.09 0.19
CA GLY A 7 -1.32 3.14 0.71
C GLY A 7 -1.60 2.06 -0.32
N ILE A 8 -1.55 0.81 0.10
CA ILE A 8 -1.78 -0.31 -0.80
C ILE A 8 -2.90 -1.17 -0.24
N ASP A 9 -3.91 -1.39 -1.07
CA ASP A 9 -5.03 -2.25 -0.74
C ASP A 9 -4.90 -3.50 -1.61
N LEU A 10 -4.58 -4.62 -0.98
CA LEU A 10 -4.34 -5.87 -1.71
C LEU A 10 -5.66 -6.54 -2.03
N GLY A 11 -5.97 -6.57 -3.30
CA GLY A 11 -7.17 -7.26 -3.76
C GLY A 11 -6.84 -8.66 -4.24
N LYS A 12 -7.85 -9.33 -4.73
CA LYS A 12 -7.70 -10.71 -5.18
C LYS A 12 -6.80 -10.79 -6.41
N ASN A 13 -7.08 -9.99 -7.41
CA ASN A 13 -6.32 -10.04 -8.66
C ASN A 13 -5.51 -8.79 -8.90
N SER A 14 -5.78 -7.75 -8.17
CA SER A 14 -5.07 -6.49 -8.38
C SER A 14 -4.97 -5.75 -7.07
N CYS A 15 -4.10 -4.76 -7.04
CA CYS A 15 -3.89 -3.93 -5.87
C CYS A 15 -4.25 -2.50 -6.22
N SER A 16 -4.86 -1.80 -5.27
CA SER A 16 -5.11 -0.38 -5.43
C SER A 16 -4.02 0.37 -4.69
N VAL A 17 -3.41 1.33 -5.36
CA VAL A 17 -2.29 2.09 -4.82
C VAL A 17 -2.65 3.55 -4.80
N VAL A 18 -2.49 4.18 -3.64
CA VAL A 18 -2.78 5.61 -3.48
C VAL A 18 -1.56 6.24 -2.85
N GLY A 19 -1.00 7.23 -3.52
CA GLY A 19 0.17 7.95 -3.00
C GLY A 19 -0.23 9.32 -2.50
N LEU A 20 0.26 9.67 -1.32
CA LEU A 20 0.01 10.97 -0.71
C LEU A 20 1.31 11.73 -0.59
N ASN A 21 1.25 13.04 -0.82
CA ASN A 21 2.44 13.87 -0.62
C ASN A 21 2.54 14.30 0.85
N GLY A 22 3.52 15.14 1.14
CA GLY A 22 3.76 15.56 2.51
C GLY A 22 2.61 16.35 3.13
N SER A 23 1.73 16.89 2.31
CA SER A 23 0.55 17.61 2.81
C SER A 23 -0.66 16.71 2.95
N GLY A 24 -0.52 15.44 2.62
CA GLY A 24 -1.64 14.53 2.73
C GLY A 24 -2.55 14.52 1.51
N LYS A 25 -2.15 15.14 0.42
CA LYS A 25 -2.97 15.15 -0.78
C LYS A 25 -2.65 13.97 -1.65
N VAL A 26 -3.68 13.43 -2.30
CA VAL A 26 -3.51 12.30 -3.21
C VAL A 26 -2.82 12.82 -4.48
N VAL A 27 -1.65 12.27 -4.77
CA VAL A 27 -0.94 12.65 -6.00
C VAL A 27 -0.85 11.48 -6.97
N VAL A 28 -1.17 10.27 -6.52
CA VAL A 28 -1.17 9.10 -7.39
C VAL A 28 -2.31 8.20 -6.97
N ARG A 29 -2.99 7.64 -7.94
CA ARG A 29 -4.03 6.66 -7.70
C ARG A 29 -4.01 5.70 -8.86
N ARG A 30 -3.64 4.44 -8.58
CA ARG A 30 -3.49 3.45 -9.62
C ARG A 30 -3.96 2.09 -9.15
N ARG A 31 -4.24 1.22 -10.11
CA ARG A 31 -4.53 -0.17 -9.85
C ARG A 31 -3.56 -1.00 -10.67
N MET A 32 -2.93 -1.97 -10.05
CA MET A 32 -1.93 -2.76 -10.73
C MET A 32 -1.80 -4.12 -10.07
N ARG A 33 -1.10 -5.04 -10.73
CA ARG A 33 -0.87 -6.36 -10.18
C ARG A 33 0.17 -6.28 -9.07
N ARG A 34 0.21 -7.33 -8.25
CA ARG A 34 1.13 -7.36 -7.11
C ARG A 34 2.58 -7.21 -7.55
N GLU A 35 2.98 -7.96 -8.58
CA GLU A 35 4.37 -7.85 -9.00
C GLU A 35 4.65 -6.47 -9.60
N THR A 36 3.65 -5.85 -10.18
CA THR A 36 3.82 -4.50 -10.70
C THR A 36 3.98 -3.50 -9.57
N VAL A 37 3.28 -3.72 -8.45
CA VAL A 37 3.43 -2.85 -7.29
C VAL A 37 4.88 -2.88 -6.80
N ILE A 38 5.47 -4.07 -6.74
CA ILE A 38 6.84 -4.19 -6.27
C ILE A 38 7.78 -3.44 -7.20
N THR A 39 7.60 -3.58 -8.51
CA THR A 39 8.43 -2.88 -9.48
C THR A 39 8.22 -1.37 -9.40
N TYR A 40 6.97 -0.98 -9.24
CA TYR A 40 6.64 0.44 -9.16
C TYR A 40 7.30 1.07 -7.93
N CYS A 41 7.23 0.40 -6.79
CA CYS A 41 7.79 0.93 -5.57
C CYS A 41 9.31 0.95 -5.60
N ALA A 42 9.92 0.05 -6.36
CA ALA A 42 11.36 0.04 -6.49
C ALA A 42 11.89 1.30 -7.14
N LYS A 43 11.05 1.97 -7.92
CA LYS A 43 11.46 3.20 -8.59
C LYS A 43 11.15 4.45 -7.79
N LEU A 44 10.48 4.30 -6.65
CA LEU A 44 10.12 5.45 -5.83
C LEU A 44 11.20 5.75 -4.81
N PRO A 45 11.37 7.01 -4.43
CA PRO A 45 12.20 7.31 -3.29
C PRO A 45 11.61 6.67 -2.05
N ARG A 46 12.43 6.52 -1.04
CA ARG A 46 12.00 5.92 0.20
C ARG A 46 10.75 6.62 0.72
N CYS A 47 9.75 5.84 1.09
CA CYS A 47 8.52 6.39 1.62
C CYS A 47 7.91 5.39 2.60
N ILE A 48 6.85 5.82 3.27
CA ILE A 48 6.11 4.95 4.17
C ILE A 48 5.08 4.21 3.34
N VAL A 49 5.05 2.89 3.47
CA VAL A 49 4.07 2.07 2.76
C VAL A 49 3.13 1.47 3.78
N ALA A 50 1.87 1.80 3.68
CA ALA A 50 0.85 1.32 4.62
C ALA A 50 -0.03 0.28 3.92
N MET A 51 -0.23 -0.85 4.56
CA MET A 51 -1.05 -1.92 4.03
C MET A 51 -1.89 -2.52 5.12
N GLU A 52 -3.05 -3.07 4.75
CA GLU A 52 -3.86 -3.82 5.67
C GLU A 52 -3.22 -5.18 5.88
N ALA A 53 -3.10 -5.62 7.11
CA ALA A 53 -2.49 -6.91 7.41
C ALA A 53 -3.38 -8.03 6.91
N CYS A 54 -2.85 -8.80 5.97
CA CYS A 54 -3.60 -9.92 5.40
C CYS A 54 -2.59 -10.89 4.81
N CYS A 55 -3.09 -11.96 4.20
CA CYS A 55 -2.22 -13.02 3.72
C CYS A 55 -1.08 -12.56 2.84
N GLY A 56 -1.35 -11.73 1.87
CA GLY A 56 -0.30 -11.33 0.93
C GLY A 56 0.55 -10.19 1.42
N ALA A 57 0.11 -9.51 2.50
CA ALA A 57 0.79 -8.30 2.93
C ALA A 57 2.17 -8.58 3.50
N HIS A 58 2.34 -9.71 4.17
CA HIS A 58 3.64 -10.00 4.77
C HIS A 58 4.72 -10.20 3.72
N HIS A 59 4.39 -10.93 2.67
CA HIS A 59 5.35 -11.14 1.59
C HIS A 59 5.66 -9.82 0.89
N MET A 60 4.62 -9.09 0.51
CA MET A 60 4.80 -7.81 -0.16
C MET A 60 5.58 -6.85 0.73
N GLY A 61 5.27 -6.84 2.03
CA GLY A 61 5.97 -5.96 2.96
C GLY A 61 7.45 -6.26 3.03
N ARG A 62 7.81 -7.54 3.02
CA ARG A 62 9.23 -7.89 3.05
C ARG A 62 9.93 -7.41 1.79
N GLU A 63 9.29 -7.57 0.63
CA GLU A 63 9.89 -7.11 -0.61
C GLU A 63 10.08 -5.60 -0.59
N LEU A 64 9.07 -4.86 -0.14
CA LEU A 64 9.18 -3.41 -0.13
C LEU A 64 10.18 -2.93 0.92
N ALA A 65 10.29 -3.65 2.02
CA ALA A 65 11.26 -3.29 3.04
C ALA A 65 12.70 -3.46 2.53
N THR A 66 12.94 -4.50 1.72
CA THR A 66 14.29 -4.67 1.17
C THR A 66 14.63 -3.56 0.18
N GLN A 67 13.62 -2.88 -0.35
CA GLN A 67 13.86 -1.74 -1.21
C GLN A 67 14.15 -0.46 -0.44
N GLY A 68 14.05 -0.51 0.88
CA GLY A 68 14.33 0.65 1.71
C GLY A 68 13.12 1.39 2.21
N HIS A 69 11.92 0.95 1.84
CA HIS A 69 10.70 1.62 2.30
C HIS A 69 10.38 1.23 3.74
N VAL A 70 9.68 2.12 4.44
CA VAL A 70 9.21 1.85 5.78
C VAL A 70 7.81 1.24 5.67
N VAL A 71 7.71 -0.05 5.97
CA VAL A 71 6.45 -0.77 5.78
C VAL A 71 5.68 -0.82 7.09
N ARG A 72 4.40 -0.45 7.02
CA ARG A 72 3.50 -0.49 8.17
C ARG A 72 2.31 -1.35 7.84
N LEU A 73 2.12 -2.41 8.60
CA LEU A 73 0.94 -3.26 8.45
C LEU A 73 -0.05 -2.87 9.53
N MET A 74 -1.28 -2.61 9.12
CA MET A 74 -2.30 -2.15 10.03
C MET A 74 -3.47 -3.10 10.06
N SER A 75 -4.20 -3.11 11.17
CA SER A 75 -5.42 -3.89 11.21
C SER A 75 -6.47 -3.21 10.35
N PRO A 76 -7.48 -3.95 9.90
CA PRO A 76 -8.48 -3.37 9.01
C PRO A 76 -9.16 -2.12 9.58
N GLU A 77 -9.32 -2.03 10.88
CA GLU A 77 -9.96 -0.87 11.44
C GLU A 77 -9.16 0.40 11.21
N TYR A 78 -7.83 0.28 11.21
CA TYR A 78 -7.01 1.47 11.04
C TYR A 78 -6.89 1.88 9.59
N VAL A 79 -6.96 0.90 8.68
CA VAL A 79 -6.84 1.22 7.27
C VAL A 79 -8.15 1.76 6.73
N GLY A 80 -9.27 1.34 7.30
CA GLY A 80 -10.57 1.72 6.82
C GLY A 80 -10.76 3.21 6.57
N PRO A 81 -10.27 4.09 7.45
CA PRO A 81 -10.46 5.52 7.20
C PRO A 81 -9.74 6.01 5.95
N TYR A 82 -8.70 5.34 5.53
CA TYR A 82 -7.92 5.80 4.39
C TYR A 82 -8.41 5.25 3.08
N VAL A 83 -9.06 4.07 3.12
CA VAL A 83 -9.58 3.48 1.90
C VAL A 83 -11.05 3.24 2.11
N SER A 84 -11.79 3.34 1.06
CA SER A 84 -13.19 3.16 1.16
C SER A 84 -13.48 1.69 1.29
N THR A 85 -13.85 1.25 2.45
CA THR A 85 -14.12 -0.13 2.60
C THR A 85 -15.33 -0.31 3.37
N GLU A 86 -16.38 -0.43 2.72
CA GLU A 86 -17.55 -0.77 3.38
C GLU A 86 -17.47 -2.12 3.88
N GLU A 87 -16.69 -2.99 3.24
CA GLU A 87 -16.66 -4.29 3.74
C GLU A 87 -15.34 -4.57 4.26
N ARG A 88 -15.25 -5.02 5.43
CA ARG A 88 -14.09 -5.52 5.99
C ARG A 88 -14.12 -6.96 5.80
N ARG A 89 -13.31 -7.48 4.96
CA ARG A 89 -13.27 -8.87 4.72
C ARG A 89 -12.59 -9.55 5.84
N PRO A 90 -13.10 -10.67 6.29
CA PRO A 90 -12.45 -11.44 7.34
C PRO A 90 -11.23 -12.08 6.74
N GLY A 91 -10.15 -11.73 7.10
CA GLY A 91 -8.95 -12.37 6.71
C GLY A 91 -8.85 -12.68 5.24
N CYS A 92 -7.96 -13.53 4.87
CA CYS A 92 -7.79 -13.87 3.48
C CYS A 92 -8.28 -15.25 3.17
#